data_c108214b2fb35da2b0058a77cb2bd77e
#
_entry.id   c108214b2fb35da2b0058a77cb2bd77e
#
_cell.length_a   1.000
_cell.length_b   1.000
_cell.length_c   1.000
_cell.angle_alpha   90.00
_cell.angle_beta   90.00
_cell.angle_gamma   90.00
#
_symmetry.space_group_name_H-M   'P 1'
#
loop_
_entity.id
_entity.type
_entity.pdbx_description
1 polymer ?
#
loop_
_entity_poly.entity_id
_entity_poly.type
_entity_poly.pdbx_seq_one_letter_code
_entity_poly.pdbx_strand_id
1 'polypeptide(L)'
;ILGAGSAGDGNGSKGLADILKPALSRGEISVIGATTQDEYRNTIMKNAALARRFNEVQVKAPSAEDTFKILQGIRTLYEKHHNVVLPDSVLKAAVDYSIQYIPQRSLPDKAIDLVDMTAAHLAAKHPVTDVKALEEEIEKERQKQDEAATKEDFKTAQEAKDKIKELQAKIDNQSE
;
A
#
# COMPACT_ATOMS: atom_id res chain seq x y z
N ILE A 1 5.23 22.56 -3.34
CA ILE A 1 4.96 23.85 -2.69
C ILE A 1 5.06 25.01 -3.68
N LEU A 2 6.02 25.03 -4.59
CA LEU A 2 6.12 26.08 -5.64
C LEU A 2 5.08 25.92 -6.76
N GLY A 3 4.51 24.74 -6.94
CA GLY A 3 3.46 24.44 -7.90
C GLY A 3 2.04 24.32 -7.33
N ALA A 4 1.86 24.42 -6.03
CA ALA A 4 0.54 24.39 -5.40
C ALA A 4 -0.21 25.71 -5.63
N GLY A 5 -0.73 25.92 -6.82
CA GLY A 5 -1.45 27.13 -7.20
C GLY A 5 -1.44 27.43 -8.70
N SER A 6 -0.78 26.60 -9.51
CA SER A 6 -0.72 26.86 -10.97
C SER A 6 -1.71 26.03 -11.81
N ALA A 7 -2.77 25.52 -11.22
CA ALA A 7 -3.89 24.93 -11.96
C ALA A 7 -4.97 26.01 -12.13
N GLY A 8 -4.88 26.81 -13.16
CA GLY A 8 -5.95 27.72 -13.59
C GLY A 8 -5.57 29.20 -13.55
N ASP A 9 -5.55 29.76 -14.74
CA ASP A 9 -5.65 31.18 -15.11
C ASP A 9 -4.53 32.15 -14.68
N GLY A 10 -3.95 32.75 -15.71
CA GLY A 10 -2.89 33.75 -15.67
C GLY A 10 -3.32 35.07 -15.07
N ASN A 11 -3.61 35.14 -13.81
CA ASN A 11 -3.60 36.41 -13.10
C ASN A 11 -3.47 36.22 -11.58
N GLY A 12 -2.27 36.41 -11.01
CA GLY A 12 -2.12 36.99 -9.68
C GLY A 12 -2.03 36.06 -8.49
N SER A 13 -1.85 34.76 -8.58
CA SER A 13 -1.47 34.00 -7.39
C SER A 13 0.03 34.17 -7.13
N LYS A 14 0.40 35.12 -6.30
CA LYS A 14 1.71 35.11 -5.65
C LYS A 14 1.88 33.76 -4.99
N GLY A 15 2.73 32.91 -5.57
CA GLY A 15 2.92 31.55 -5.09
C GLY A 15 3.31 31.56 -3.61
N LEU A 16 3.04 30.48 -2.89
CA LEU A 16 3.40 30.31 -1.47
C LEU A 16 4.86 30.71 -1.21
N ALA A 17 5.74 30.54 -2.22
CA ALA A 17 7.12 30.98 -2.19
C ALA A 17 7.27 32.50 -2.00
N ASP A 18 6.44 33.31 -2.64
CA ASP A 18 6.51 34.78 -2.52
C ASP A 18 6.00 35.27 -1.17
N ILE A 19 5.06 34.54 -0.56
CA ILE A 19 4.58 34.81 0.80
C ILE A 19 5.65 34.45 1.84
N LEU A 20 6.40 33.37 1.63
CA LEU A 20 7.42 32.90 2.56
C LEU A 20 8.75 33.66 2.46
N LYS A 21 9.07 34.25 1.30
CA LYS A 21 10.33 34.99 1.09
C LYS A 21 10.65 36.04 2.18
N PRO A 22 9.72 36.90 2.62
CA PRO A 22 10.03 37.88 3.65
C PRO A 22 10.37 37.25 5.00
N ALA A 23 9.63 36.24 5.43
CA ALA A 23 9.83 35.56 6.70
C ALA A 23 11.14 34.74 6.71
N LEU A 24 11.45 34.05 5.61
CA LEU A 24 12.74 33.38 5.38
C LEU A 24 13.90 34.40 5.36
N SER A 25 13.65 35.59 4.82
CA SER A 25 14.66 36.66 4.73
C SER A 25 15.05 37.22 6.08
N ARG A 26 14.11 37.29 7.02
CA ARG A 26 14.32 37.79 8.36
C ARG A 26 14.75 36.68 9.34
N GLY A 27 14.82 35.44 8.91
CA GLY A 27 15.15 34.32 9.79
C GLY A 27 14.05 33.99 10.82
N GLU A 28 12.83 34.42 10.58
CA GLU A 28 11.70 34.22 11.49
C GLU A 28 11.17 32.78 11.44
N ILE A 29 11.47 32.07 10.35
CA ILE A 29 11.05 30.68 10.15
C ILE A 29 12.19 29.81 9.64
N SER A 30 12.21 28.54 10.05
CA SER A 30 13.04 27.49 9.49
C SER A 30 12.16 26.54 8.69
N VAL A 31 12.57 26.20 7.47
CA VAL A 31 11.81 25.34 6.55
C VAL A 31 12.67 24.20 6.10
N ILE A 32 12.13 22.98 6.20
CA ILE A 32 12.68 21.78 5.56
C ILE A 32 11.73 21.41 4.43
N GLY A 33 12.24 21.40 3.21
CA GLY A 33 11.49 21.02 2.00
C GLY A 33 12.07 19.76 1.37
N ALA A 34 11.21 18.92 0.81
CA ALA A 34 11.60 17.77 0.01
C ALA A 34 11.10 17.97 -1.43
N THR A 35 11.95 17.66 -2.40
CA THR A 35 11.64 17.77 -3.82
C THR A 35 12.56 16.86 -4.63
N THR A 36 12.31 16.69 -5.92
CA THR A 36 13.20 15.96 -6.81
C THR A 36 14.36 16.85 -7.27
N GLN A 37 15.45 16.22 -7.73
CA GLN A 37 16.61 16.94 -8.27
C GLN A 37 16.25 17.85 -9.45
N ASP A 38 15.37 17.38 -10.32
CA ASP A 38 14.95 18.14 -11.50
C ASP A 38 14.07 19.33 -11.12
N GLU A 39 13.16 19.15 -10.17
CA GLU A 39 12.35 20.26 -9.65
C GLU A 39 13.22 21.28 -8.91
N TYR A 40 14.18 20.82 -8.11
CA TYR A 40 15.13 21.72 -7.43
C TYR A 40 15.91 22.59 -8.42
N ARG A 41 16.48 21.97 -9.47
CA ARG A 41 17.21 22.68 -10.53
C ARG A 41 16.33 23.66 -11.29
N ASN A 42 15.10 23.24 -11.61
CA ASN A 42 14.20 24.02 -12.44
C ASN A 42 13.47 25.14 -11.69
N THR A 43 13.34 25.04 -10.37
CA THR A 43 12.59 26.01 -9.55
C THR A 43 13.45 26.75 -8.55
N ILE A 44 14.10 26.06 -7.61
CA ILE A 44 14.88 26.70 -6.54
C ILE A 44 16.13 27.36 -7.07
N MET A 45 16.93 26.63 -7.87
CA MET A 45 18.20 27.17 -8.40
C MET A 45 18.01 28.36 -9.37
N LYS A 46 16.91 28.41 -10.11
CA LYS A 46 16.58 29.54 -10.98
C LYS A 46 16.16 30.77 -10.20
N ASN A 47 15.77 30.65 -8.93
CA ASN A 47 15.43 31.77 -8.08
C ASN A 47 16.57 32.08 -7.11
N ALA A 48 17.42 33.03 -7.49
CA ALA A 48 18.61 33.41 -6.72
C ALA A 48 18.32 33.80 -5.26
N ALA A 49 17.13 34.33 -4.97
CA ALA A 49 16.73 34.69 -3.60
C ALA A 49 16.44 33.45 -2.73
N LEU A 50 15.89 32.38 -3.30
CA LEU A 50 15.68 31.11 -2.63
C LEU A 50 16.96 30.27 -2.57
N ALA A 51 17.70 30.19 -3.67
CA ALA A 51 18.94 29.42 -3.75
C ALA A 51 19.97 29.80 -2.68
N ARG A 52 20.03 31.08 -2.30
CA ARG A 52 20.94 31.57 -1.23
C ARG A 52 20.47 31.26 0.19
N ARG A 53 19.25 30.73 0.37
CA ARG A 53 18.63 30.53 1.68
C ARG A 53 18.35 29.08 2.02
N PHE A 54 18.43 28.23 1.01
CA PHE A 54 18.28 26.78 1.17
C PHE A 54 19.62 26.09 0.95
N ASN A 55 20.01 25.26 1.91
CA ASN A 55 21.12 24.35 1.76
C ASN A 55 20.60 23.04 1.16
N GLU A 56 21.20 22.59 0.08
CA GLU A 56 20.88 21.31 -0.53
C GLU A 56 21.43 20.16 0.31
N VAL A 57 20.57 19.22 0.67
CA VAL A 57 20.92 17.94 1.25
C VAL A 57 20.49 16.83 0.29
N GLN A 58 21.46 16.28 -0.42
CA GLN A 58 21.19 15.21 -1.39
C GLN A 58 20.95 13.88 -0.68
N VAL A 59 19.73 13.34 -0.78
CA VAL A 59 19.37 12.00 -0.34
C VAL A 59 19.53 11.04 -1.51
N LYS A 60 20.52 10.16 -1.42
CA LYS A 60 20.78 9.14 -2.46
C LYS A 60 19.80 7.99 -2.32
N ALA A 61 19.49 7.34 -3.45
CA ALA A 61 18.76 6.09 -3.43
C ALA A 61 19.54 5.03 -2.62
N PRO A 62 18.86 4.21 -1.82
CA PRO A 62 19.49 3.14 -1.04
C PRO A 62 20.10 2.08 -1.96
N SER A 63 21.05 1.32 -1.43
CA SER A 63 21.59 0.13 -2.08
C SER A 63 20.54 -1.00 -2.14
N ALA A 64 20.82 -2.04 -2.93
CA ALA A 64 20.00 -3.25 -2.95
C ALA A 64 19.89 -3.88 -1.55
N GLU A 65 21.01 -3.93 -0.82
CA GLU A 65 21.06 -4.49 0.53
C GLU A 65 20.25 -3.66 1.53
N ASP A 66 20.37 -2.34 1.48
CA ASP A 66 19.57 -1.45 2.35
C ASP A 66 18.08 -1.49 1.97
N THR A 67 17.77 -1.59 0.67
CA THR A 67 16.38 -1.77 0.21
C THR A 67 15.78 -3.07 0.75
N PHE A 68 16.55 -4.17 0.77
CA PHE A 68 16.09 -5.41 1.38
C PHE A 68 15.76 -5.25 2.87
N LYS A 69 16.63 -4.54 3.63
CA LYS A 69 16.36 -4.23 5.05
C LYS A 69 15.10 -3.36 5.23
N ILE A 70 14.91 -2.39 4.34
CA ILE A 70 13.67 -1.56 4.33
C ILE A 70 12.45 -2.46 4.13
N LEU A 71 12.46 -3.33 3.11
CA LEU A 71 11.36 -4.27 2.86
C LEU A 71 11.08 -5.18 4.05
N GLN A 72 12.12 -5.69 4.72
CA GLN A 72 11.95 -6.46 5.96
C GLN A 72 11.26 -5.64 7.06
N GLY A 73 11.60 -4.37 7.20
CA GLY A 73 11.01 -3.49 8.19
C GLY A 73 9.52 -3.19 7.96
N ILE A 74 9.11 -3.08 6.69
CA ILE A 74 7.71 -2.77 6.33
C ILE A 74 6.88 -4.04 6.04
N ARG A 75 7.49 -5.22 5.97
CA ARG A 75 6.87 -6.52 5.63
C ARG A 75 5.54 -6.74 6.33
N THR A 76 5.52 -6.64 7.65
CA THR A 76 4.33 -6.93 8.47
C THR A 76 3.14 -6.04 8.11
N LEU A 77 3.39 -4.82 7.61
CA LEU A 77 2.34 -3.92 7.16
C LEU A 77 1.64 -4.47 5.91
N TYR A 78 2.45 -4.90 4.92
CA TYR A 78 1.94 -5.47 3.66
C TYR A 78 1.32 -6.86 3.85
N GLU A 79 1.92 -7.72 4.69
CA GLU A 79 1.36 -9.02 5.04
C GLU A 79 -0.04 -8.90 5.65
N LYS A 80 -0.23 -7.96 6.57
CA LYS A 80 -1.53 -7.68 7.19
C LYS A 80 -2.52 -7.07 6.21
N HIS A 81 -2.06 -6.15 5.35
CA HIS A 81 -2.94 -5.44 4.41
C HIS A 81 -3.50 -6.37 3.35
N HIS A 82 -2.66 -7.23 2.77
CA HIS A 82 -3.03 -8.14 1.70
C HIS A 82 -3.38 -9.55 2.19
N ASN A 83 -3.19 -9.82 3.49
CA ASN A 83 -3.38 -11.14 4.10
C ASN A 83 -2.59 -12.25 3.39
N VAL A 84 -1.32 -12.00 3.19
CA VAL A 84 -0.35 -12.90 2.53
C VAL A 84 0.90 -13.03 3.41
N VAL A 85 1.71 -14.06 3.15
CA VAL A 85 3.03 -14.23 3.76
C VAL A 85 4.11 -13.83 2.77
N LEU A 86 5.06 -13.01 3.23
CA LEU A 86 6.17 -12.47 2.44
C LEU A 86 7.52 -12.97 3.00
N PRO A 87 7.99 -14.18 2.64
CA PRO A 87 9.28 -14.68 3.09
C PRO A 87 10.44 -13.87 2.53
N ASP A 88 11.60 -13.92 3.20
CA ASP A 88 12.80 -13.17 2.83
C ASP A 88 13.26 -13.44 1.39
N SER A 89 13.05 -14.66 0.89
CA SER A 89 13.36 -15.03 -0.49
C SER A 89 12.56 -14.22 -1.51
N VAL A 90 11.28 -13.97 -1.22
CA VAL A 90 10.40 -13.14 -2.08
C VAL A 90 10.82 -11.68 -2.04
N LEU A 91 11.13 -11.14 -0.85
CA LEU A 91 11.61 -9.76 -0.71
C LEU A 91 12.92 -9.54 -1.45
N LYS A 92 13.86 -10.50 -1.35
CA LYS A 92 15.12 -10.45 -2.09
C LYS A 92 14.90 -10.51 -3.59
N ALA A 93 14.07 -11.44 -4.07
CA ALA A 93 13.71 -11.53 -5.47
C ALA A 93 13.07 -10.25 -6.00
N ALA A 94 12.20 -9.60 -5.22
CA ALA A 94 11.59 -8.33 -5.59
C ALA A 94 12.62 -7.21 -5.78
N VAL A 95 13.64 -7.13 -4.91
CA VAL A 95 14.75 -6.18 -5.08
C VAL A 95 15.51 -6.48 -6.37
N ASP A 96 15.96 -7.73 -6.56
CA ASP A 96 16.78 -8.13 -7.70
C ASP A 96 16.03 -7.92 -9.04
N TYR A 97 14.76 -8.34 -9.13
CA TYR A 97 13.94 -8.15 -10.33
C TYR A 97 13.60 -6.71 -10.59
N SER A 98 13.35 -5.90 -9.54
CA SER A 98 13.12 -4.48 -9.72
C SER A 98 14.34 -3.76 -10.34
N ILE A 99 15.53 -4.17 -9.96
CA ILE A 99 16.78 -3.63 -10.52
C ILE A 99 16.93 -4.07 -11.99
N GLN A 100 16.69 -5.34 -12.26
CA GLN A 100 16.89 -5.92 -13.59
C GLN A 100 15.88 -5.45 -14.63
N TYR A 101 14.59 -5.35 -14.24
CA TYR A 101 13.49 -5.14 -15.18
C TYR A 101 12.83 -3.76 -15.11
N ILE A 102 13.13 -2.95 -14.08
CA ILE A 102 12.56 -1.61 -13.91
C ILE A 102 13.69 -0.58 -13.76
N PRO A 103 14.48 -0.32 -14.83
CA PRO A 103 15.63 0.59 -14.75
C PRO A 103 15.25 2.06 -14.61
N GLN A 104 14.03 2.45 -15.06
CA GLN A 104 13.60 3.85 -15.11
C GLN A 104 13.10 4.41 -13.76
N ARG A 105 12.99 3.56 -12.72
CA ARG A 105 12.57 3.98 -11.37
C ARG A 105 13.66 3.68 -10.34
N SER A 106 13.70 4.47 -9.28
CA SER A 106 14.70 4.34 -8.22
C SER A 106 14.28 3.37 -7.12
N LEU A 107 15.25 2.80 -6.42
CA LEU A 107 15.05 2.13 -5.14
C LEU A 107 14.80 3.20 -4.05
N PRO A 108 14.02 2.89 -3.02
CA PRO A 108 13.37 1.59 -2.74
C PRO A 108 12.02 1.42 -3.45
N ASP A 109 11.42 2.48 -4.00
CA ASP A 109 10.03 2.56 -4.45
C ASP A 109 9.67 1.45 -5.44
N LYS A 110 10.51 1.20 -6.46
CA LYS A 110 10.23 0.16 -7.46
C LYS A 110 10.17 -1.25 -6.88
N ALA A 111 10.92 -1.53 -5.81
CA ALA A 111 10.89 -2.82 -5.15
C ALA A 111 9.66 -2.94 -4.23
N ILE A 112 9.30 -1.86 -3.55
CA ILE A 112 8.07 -1.76 -2.73
C ILE A 112 6.84 -1.97 -3.61
N ASP A 113 6.74 -1.24 -4.73
CA ASP A 113 5.63 -1.36 -5.67
C ASP A 113 5.51 -2.79 -6.20
N LEU A 114 6.64 -3.46 -6.51
CA LEU A 114 6.62 -4.83 -7.00
C LEU A 114 6.07 -5.81 -5.95
N VAL A 115 6.45 -5.64 -4.68
CA VAL A 115 5.92 -6.43 -3.57
C VAL A 115 4.42 -6.17 -3.39
N ASP A 116 4.00 -4.92 -3.37
CA ASP A 116 2.60 -4.51 -3.19
C ASP A 116 1.70 -5.07 -4.31
N MET A 117 2.09 -4.86 -5.58
CA MET A 117 1.34 -5.38 -6.73
C MET A 117 1.25 -6.90 -6.73
N THR A 118 2.35 -7.60 -6.38
CA THR A 118 2.37 -9.06 -6.34
C THR A 118 1.51 -9.60 -5.22
N ALA A 119 1.58 -8.98 -4.03
CA ALA A 119 0.76 -9.33 -2.88
C ALA A 119 -0.73 -9.11 -3.16
N ALA A 120 -1.08 -7.97 -3.75
CA ALA A 120 -2.45 -7.66 -4.16
C ALA A 120 -2.99 -8.66 -5.18
N HIS A 121 -2.16 -9.04 -6.17
CA HIS A 121 -2.54 -10.02 -7.18
C HIS A 121 -2.74 -11.42 -6.58
N LEU A 122 -1.88 -11.82 -5.65
CA LEU A 122 -2.02 -13.09 -4.94
C LEU A 122 -3.28 -13.11 -4.07
N ALA A 123 -3.54 -12.04 -3.31
CA ALA A 123 -4.75 -11.90 -2.50
C ALA A 123 -6.03 -11.95 -3.35
N ALA A 124 -6.01 -11.34 -4.55
CA ALA A 124 -7.16 -11.39 -5.45
C ALA A 124 -7.40 -12.78 -6.05
N LYS A 125 -6.33 -13.56 -6.29
CA LYS A 125 -6.44 -14.95 -6.76
C LYS A 125 -6.89 -15.94 -5.70
N HIS A 126 -6.51 -15.66 -4.45
CA HIS A 126 -6.83 -16.47 -3.28
C HIS A 126 -7.54 -15.59 -2.25
N PRO A 127 -8.80 -15.18 -2.53
CA PRO A 127 -9.56 -14.41 -1.55
C PRO A 127 -9.66 -15.24 -0.28
N VAL A 128 -9.20 -14.68 0.83
CA VAL A 128 -9.38 -15.32 2.14
C VAL A 128 -10.87 -15.35 2.40
N THR A 129 -11.45 -16.52 2.29
CA THR A 129 -12.81 -16.74 2.76
C THR A 129 -12.78 -16.54 4.26
N ASP A 130 -13.62 -15.66 4.77
CA ASP A 130 -13.72 -15.44 6.21
C ASP A 130 -14.27 -16.71 6.88
N VAL A 131 -13.33 -17.55 7.38
CA VAL A 131 -13.67 -18.83 8.01
C VAL A 131 -14.67 -18.61 9.14
N LYS A 132 -14.55 -17.51 9.89
CA LYS A 132 -15.51 -17.18 10.95
C LYS A 132 -16.90 -16.89 10.41
N ALA A 133 -16.99 -16.17 9.30
CA ALA A 133 -18.29 -15.92 8.67
C ALA A 133 -18.92 -17.20 8.14
N LEU A 134 -18.12 -18.13 7.61
CA LEU A 134 -18.59 -19.45 7.19
C LEU A 134 -19.01 -20.32 8.39
N GLU A 135 -18.26 -20.29 9.48
CA GLU A 135 -18.61 -20.99 10.72
C GLU A 135 -19.92 -20.46 11.31
N GLU A 136 -20.13 -19.14 11.33
CA GLU A 136 -21.39 -18.53 11.75
C GLU A 136 -22.56 -18.91 10.83
N GLU A 137 -22.32 -19.01 9.54
CA GLU A 137 -23.33 -19.45 8.58
C GLU A 137 -23.67 -20.94 8.76
N ILE A 138 -22.69 -21.78 9.02
CA ILE A 138 -22.88 -23.20 9.35
C ILE A 138 -23.73 -23.35 10.62
N GLU A 139 -23.45 -22.57 11.64
CA GLU A 139 -24.22 -22.63 12.89
C GLU A 139 -25.67 -22.21 12.69
N LYS A 140 -25.94 -21.19 11.88
CA LYS A 140 -27.31 -20.80 11.50
C LYS A 140 -28.04 -21.90 10.72
N GLU A 141 -27.36 -22.56 9.79
CA GLU A 141 -27.96 -23.66 9.02
C GLU A 141 -28.17 -24.91 9.89
N ARG A 142 -27.34 -25.15 10.91
CA ARG A 142 -27.58 -26.19 11.92
C ARG A 142 -28.82 -25.91 12.72
N GLN A 143 -29.02 -24.68 13.19
CA GLN A 143 -30.25 -24.30 13.93
C GLN A 143 -31.51 -24.50 13.07
N LYS A 144 -31.45 -24.12 11.79
CA LYS A 144 -32.57 -24.37 10.85
C LYS A 144 -32.84 -25.87 10.64
N GLN A 145 -31.77 -26.66 10.54
CA GLN A 145 -31.90 -28.13 10.43
C GLN A 145 -32.62 -28.72 11.64
N ASP A 146 -32.24 -28.31 12.84
CA ASP A 146 -32.83 -28.79 14.10
C ASP A 146 -34.31 -28.34 14.23
N GLU A 147 -34.62 -27.09 13.88
CA GLU A 147 -35.99 -26.59 13.86
C GLU A 147 -36.86 -27.32 12.84
N ALA A 148 -36.34 -27.58 11.63
CA ALA A 148 -37.06 -28.33 10.61
C ALA A 148 -37.27 -29.78 11.01
N ALA A 149 -36.29 -30.41 11.65
CA ALA A 149 -36.41 -31.78 12.18
C ALA A 149 -37.48 -31.86 13.26
N THR A 150 -37.56 -30.87 14.14
CA THR A 150 -38.59 -30.81 15.21
C THR A 150 -40.00 -30.64 14.63
N LYS A 151 -40.14 -30.01 13.47
CA LYS A 151 -41.41 -29.79 12.74
C LYS A 151 -41.73 -30.90 11.74
N GLU A 152 -40.93 -31.97 11.70
CA GLU A 152 -41.02 -33.09 10.74
C GLU A 152 -40.92 -32.67 9.27
N ASP A 153 -40.32 -31.47 9.01
CA ASP A 153 -40.07 -30.97 7.63
C ASP A 153 -38.74 -31.54 7.09
N PHE A 154 -38.81 -32.76 6.64
CA PHE A 154 -37.63 -33.50 6.15
C PHE A 154 -37.00 -32.83 4.93
N LYS A 155 -37.73 -32.08 4.11
CA LYS A 155 -37.22 -31.42 2.93
C LYS A 155 -36.30 -30.25 3.31
N THR A 156 -36.77 -29.36 4.18
CA THR A 156 -35.99 -28.22 4.68
C THR A 156 -34.78 -28.68 5.51
N ALA A 157 -34.93 -29.75 6.28
CA ALA A 157 -33.81 -30.34 7.04
C ALA A 157 -32.72 -30.90 6.11
N GLN A 158 -33.08 -31.52 4.98
CA GLN A 158 -32.15 -32.04 4.01
C GLN A 158 -31.42 -30.92 3.24
N GLU A 159 -32.13 -29.87 2.82
CA GLU A 159 -31.55 -28.70 2.16
C GLU A 159 -30.53 -27.98 3.06
N ALA A 160 -30.83 -27.81 4.35
CA ALA A 160 -29.90 -27.25 5.34
C ALA A 160 -28.65 -28.13 5.51
N LYS A 161 -28.81 -29.44 5.56
CA LYS A 161 -27.69 -30.42 5.65
C LYS A 161 -26.75 -30.36 4.43
N ASP A 162 -27.30 -30.25 3.22
CA ASP A 162 -26.51 -30.19 2.01
C ASP A 162 -25.73 -28.87 1.94
N LYS A 163 -26.33 -27.76 2.41
CA LYS A 163 -25.68 -26.48 2.50
C LYS A 163 -24.55 -26.43 3.53
N ILE A 164 -24.74 -27.09 4.69
CA ILE A 164 -23.68 -27.27 5.70
C ILE A 164 -22.47 -28.00 5.08
N LYS A 165 -22.71 -29.08 4.32
CA LYS A 165 -21.64 -29.81 3.64
C LYS A 165 -20.89 -28.95 2.62
N GLU A 166 -21.59 -28.12 1.87
CA GLU A 166 -20.96 -27.21 0.88
C GLU A 166 -20.08 -26.17 1.59
N LEU A 167 -20.57 -25.57 2.69
CA LEU A 167 -19.82 -24.59 3.47
C LEU A 167 -18.59 -25.24 4.14
N GLN A 168 -18.74 -26.45 4.67
CA GLN A 168 -17.62 -27.21 5.27
C GLN A 168 -16.54 -27.51 4.24
N ALA A 169 -16.91 -27.94 3.03
CA ALA A 169 -15.96 -28.20 1.94
C ALA A 169 -15.20 -26.94 1.52
N LYS A 170 -15.82 -25.74 1.60
CA LYS A 170 -15.15 -24.47 1.35
C LYS A 170 -14.08 -24.14 2.42
N ILE A 171 -14.31 -24.54 3.68
CA ILE A 171 -13.33 -24.38 4.77
C ILE A 171 -12.17 -25.37 4.56
N ASP A 172 -12.48 -26.63 4.27
CA ASP A 172 -11.48 -27.70 4.14
C ASP A 172 -10.52 -27.44 2.94
N ASN A 173 -11.03 -26.93 1.83
CA ASN A 173 -10.22 -26.57 0.63
C ASN A 173 -9.25 -25.40 0.86
N GLN A 174 -9.31 -24.70 1.98
CA GLN A 174 -8.37 -23.61 2.33
C GLN A 174 -7.22 -24.09 3.22
N SER A 175 -7.28 -25.32 3.71
CA SER A 175 -6.27 -25.89 4.60
C SER A 175 -5.15 -26.63 3.89
N GLU A 176 -5.20 -26.71 2.55
CA GLU A 176 -4.14 -27.21 1.66
C GLU A 176 -3.41 -26.06 0.94
#